data_7f330ffe59983e2ea06a46d96521a5c8
#
_entry.id   7f330ffe59983e2ea06a46d96521a5c8
#
_cell.length_a   1.000
_cell.length_b   1.000
_cell.length_c   1.000
_cell.angle_alpha   90.00
_cell.angle_beta   90.00
_cell.angle_gamma   90.00
#
_symmetry.space_group_name_H-M   'P 1'
#
loop_
_entity.id
_entity.type
_entity.pdbx_description
1 polymer ?
#
loop_
_entity_poly.entity_id
_entity_poly.type
_entity_poly.pdbx_seq_one_letter_code
_entity_poly.pdbx_strand_id
1 'polypeptide(L)'
;MREGLPGVEVVVAEQNLAGNEAYFRHRLALTDILVDATARRDTSRPIFPNAWLDLLPEHAIVCDLAVDPYLLDDDPPVVRGIEGIPQGNLDQWEFGPDDPAWDRLPPGIPTGNRRTVVSCYSWPGVRPEACMEAYGSQVTPLLKTLIWYGGLPAIGPGVSFHGRALWRGSLRHWLEGDSAA
;
A
#
# COMPACT_ATOMS: atom_id res chain seq x y z
N MET A 1 -16.97 6.12 12.83
CA MET A 1 -17.01 4.77 13.44
C MET A 1 -16.51 3.80 12.37
N ARG A 2 -15.43 3.07 12.64
CA ARG A 2 -15.04 1.94 11.80
C ARG A 2 -15.92 0.78 12.24
N GLU A 3 -16.87 0.38 11.41
CA GLU A 3 -17.52 -0.91 11.59
C GLU A 3 -16.47 -1.98 11.30
N GLY A 4 -15.86 -2.48 12.38
CA GLY A 4 -14.92 -3.60 12.28
C GLY A 4 -15.67 -4.86 11.88
N LEU A 5 -15.06 -5.67 11.06
CA LEU A 5 -15.56 -7.02 10.80
C LEU A 5 -15.56 -7.79 12.12
N PRO A 6 -16.66 -8.47 12.51
CA PRO A 6 -16.69 -9.24 13.74
C PRO A 6 -15.57 -10.28 13.77
N GLY A 7 -14.82 -10.33 14.87
CA GLY A 7 -13.71 -11.27 15.04
C GLY A 7 -12.40 -10.87 14.37
N VAL A 8 -12.30 -9.66 13.80
CA VAL A 8 -11.07 -9.14 13.20
C VAL A 8 -10.52 -7.99 14.04
N GLU A 9 -9.27 -8.10 14.47
CA GLU A 9 -8.49 -6.99 15.04
C GLU A 9 -7.60 -6.38 13.96
N VAL A 10 -7.72 -5.08 13.71
CA VAL A 10 -6.85 -4.34 12.79
C VAL A 10 -5.89 -3.47 13.59
N VAL A 11 -4.59 -3.77 13.47
CA VAL A 11 -3.52 -3.00 14.09
C VAL A 11 -2.80 -2.21 13.01
N VAL A 12 -2.76 -0.90 13.16
CA VAL A 12 -2.00 -0.01 12.27
C VAL A 12 -0.68 0.35 12.95
N ALA A 13 0.42 -0.11 12.36
CA ALA A 13 1.76 0.32 12.77
C ALA A 13 2.10 1.64 12.09
N GLU A 14 2.27 2.70 12.87
CA GLU A 14 2.66 4.01 12.38
C GLU A 14 4.14 4.05 11.97
N GLN A 15 4.51 5.02 11.14
CA GLN A 15 5.87 5.15 10.61
C GLN A 15 6.97 5.23 11.68
N ASN A 16 6.69 5.80 12.84
CA ASN A 16 7.62 5.88 13.97
C ASN A 16 7.90 4.53 14.62
N LEU A 17 7.09 3.51 14.35
CA LEU A 17 7.30 2.13 14.81
C LEU A 17 8.05 1.28 13.77
N ALA A 18 8.21 1.80 12.55
CA ALA A 18 8.99 1.13 11.51
C ALA A 18 10.42 0.88 12.00
N GLY A 19 10.88 -0.36 11.88
CA GLY A 19 12.20 -0.78 12.39
C GLY A 19 12.27 -1.08 13.89
N ASN A 20 11.19 -0.91 14.66
CA ASN A 20 11.17 -1.32 16.07
C ASN A 20 10.94 -2.84 16.21
N GLU A 21 12.02 -3.60 16.23
CA GLU A 21 11.98 -5.05 16.28
C GLU A 21 11.23 -5.58 17.53
N ALA A 22 11.39 -4.97 18.69
CA ALA A 22 10.75 -5.42 19.93
C ALA A 22 9.20 -5.30 19.83
N TYR A 23 8.71 -4.23 19.22
CA TYR A 23 7.29 -4.05 18.94
C TYR A 23 6.78 -5.12 17.99
N PHE A 24 7.48 -5.34 16.88
CA PHE A 24 7.06 -6.30 15.87
C PHE A 24 7.14 -7.74 16.33
N ARG A 25 8.18 -8.14 17.08
CA ARG A 25 8.29 -9.52 17.60
C ARG A 25 7.03 -9.99 18.32
N HIS A 26 6.45 -9.15 19.16
CA HIS A 26 5.24 -9.51 19.89
C HIS A 26 4.00 -9.56 18.96
N ARG A 27 3.87 -8.60 18.06
CA ARG A 27 2.68 -8.48 17.20
C ARG A 27 2.65 -9.51 16.10
N LEU A 28 3.78 -9.78 15.47
CA LEU A 28 3.86 -10.71 14.34
C LEU A 28 3.47 -12.13 14.69
N ALA A 29 3.83 -12.59 15.89
CA ALA A 29 3.43 -13.93 16.36
C ALA A 29 1.90 -14.13 16.44
N LEU A 30 1.12 -13.04 16.45
CA LEU A 30 -0.34 -13.03 16.53
C LEU A 30 -1.00 -12.52 15.24
N THR A 31 -0.22 -12.36 14.16
CA THR A 31 -0.69 -11.74 12.92
C THR A 31 -1.00 -12.80 11.88
N ASP A 32 -2.27 -12.89 11.47
CA ASP A 32 -2.70 -13.78 10.38
C ASP A 32 -2.48 -13.14 9.00
N ILE A 33 -2.59 -11.80 8.91
CA ILE A 33 -2.40 -11.07 7.66
C ILE A 33 -1.53 -9.84 7.94
N LEU A 34 -0.34 -9.80 7.32
CA LEU A 34 0.54 -8.64 7.31
C LEU A 34 0.31 -7.85 6.01
N VAL A 35 -0.07 -6.57 6.12
CA VAL A 35 -0.30 -5.71 4.96
C VAL A 35 0.77 -4.62 4.90
N ASP A 36 1.53 -4.58 3.81
CA ASP A 36 2.39 -3.44 3.48
C ASP A 36 1.65 -2.47 2.54
N ALA A 37 1.26 -1.34 3.09
CA ALA A 37 0.66 -0.22 2.36
C ALA A 37 1.48 1.07 2.59
N THR A 38 2.78 0.93 2.77
CA THR A 38 3.66 2.05 3.11
C THR A 38 4.02 2.89 1.89
N ALA A 39 4.18 4.19 2.11
CA ALA A 39 4.81 5.10 1.16
C ALA A 39 6.15 5.53 1.74
N ARG A 40 7.23 4.95 1.27
CA ARG A 40 8.57 5.19 1.78
C ARG A 40 9.22 6.41 1.13
N ARG A 41 9.88 7.25 1.93
CA ARG A 41 10.73 8.33 1.42
C ARG A 41 12.12 7.82 1.02
N ASP A 42 12.63 6.84 1.75
CA ASP A 42 13.88 6.15 1.48
C ASP A 42 13.54 4.71 1.06
N THR A 43 13.73 4.42 -0.21
CA THR A 43 13.48 3.11 -0.81
C THR A 43 14.73 2.24 -0.86
N SER A 44 15.87 2.74 -0.38
CA SER A 44 17.13 1.98 -0.38
C SER A 44 17.22 0.92 0.71
N ARG A 45 16.27 0.91 1.64
CA ARG A 45 16.24 -0.02 2.78
C ARG A 45 14.85 -0.64 2.95
N PRO A 46 14.76 -1.92 3.30
CA PRO A 46 13.50 -2.51 3.70
C PRO A 46 13.03 -1.92 5.04
N ILE A 47 11.73 -1.86 5.23
CA ILE A 47 11.10 -1.58 6.52
C ILE A 47 11.01 -2.86 7.34
N PHE A 48 10.80 -3.97 6.63
CA PHE A 48 10.53 -5.28 7.20
C PHE A 48 11.55 -6.28 6.67
N PRO A 49 12.63 -6.56 7.43
CA PRO A 49 13.65 -7.51 7.02
C PRO A 49 13.09 -8.92 6.82
N ASN A 50 13.62 -9.70 5.89
CA ASN A 50 13.21 -11.08 5.63
C ASN A 50 13.25 -11.96 6.89
N ALA A 51 14.21 -11.72 7.79
CA ALA A 51 14.31 -12.42 9.06
C ALA A 51 13.04 -12.32 9.93
N TRP A 52 12.25 -11.26 9.77
CA TRP A 52 11.02 -11.08 10.55
C TRP A 52 9.84 -11.88 10.00
N LEU A 53 9.91 -12.38 8.78
CA LEU A 53 8.90 -13.30 8.25
C LEU A 53 8.82 -14.59 9.06
N ASP A 54 9.93 -15.01 9.69
CA ASP A 54 9.94 -16.16 10.58
C ASP A 54 9.13 -15.97 11.89
N LEU A 55 8.90 -14.72 12.27
CA LEU A 55 8.07 -14.37 13.42
C LEU A 55 6.57 -14.54 13.18
N LEU A 56 6.16 -14.55 11.92
CA LEU A 56 4.76 -14.78 11.53
C LEU A 56 4.41 -16.27 11.69
N PRO A 57 3.17 -16.60 12.06
CA PRO A 57 2.66 -17.97 11.96
C PRO A 57 2.84 -18.55 10.54
N GLU A 58 2.96 -19.87 10.43
CA GLU A 58 3.14 -20.55 9.14
C GLU A 58 1.98 -20.28 8.15
N HIS A 59 0.77 -20.14 8.68
CA HIS A 59 -0.44 -19.86 7.89
C HIS A 59 -0.60 -18.39 7.52
N ALA A 60 0.25 -17.50 8.02
CA ALA A 60 0.10 -16.08 7.78
C ALA A 60 0.29 -15.71 6.30
N ILE A 61 -0.47 -14.72 5.87
CA ILE A 61 -0.41 -14.16 4.51
C ILE A 61 0.22 -12.78 4.56
N VAL A 62 1.17 -12.54 3.69
CA VAL A 62 1.79 -11.23 3.46
C VAL A 62 1.13 -10.59 2.24
N CYS A 63 0.46 -9.46 2.44
CA CYS A 63 -0.18 -8.70 1.38
C CYS A 63 0.65 -7.44 1.09
N ASP A 64 1.32 -7.41 -0.05
CA ASP A 64 2.13 -6.29 -0.48
C ASP A 64 1.35 -5.39 -1.45
N LEU A 65 0.97 -4.21 -0.98
CA LEU A 65 0.28 -3.18 -1.75
C LEU A 65 1.22 -2.05 -2.20
N ALA A 66 2.43 -1.98 -1.64
CA ALA A 66 3.43 -0.99 -2.00
C ALA A 66 4.10 -1.33 -3.35
N VAL A 67 4.39 -2.60 -3.55
CA VAL A 67 4.88 -3.21 -4.81
C VAL A 67 6.10 -2.49 -5.39
N ASP A 68 7.02 -2.06 -4.52
CA ASP A 68 8.28 -1.47 -4.97
C ASP A 68 9.13 -2.50 -5.75
N PRO A 69 9.80 -2.12 -6.83
CA PRO A 69 10.68 -3.03 -7.57
C PRO A 69 12.01 -3.25 -6.84
N TYR A 70 12.80 -4.22 -7.31
CA TYR A 70 14.23 -4.28 -7.04
C TYR A 70 15.00 -3.61 -8.18
N LEU A 71 15.58 -2.44 -7.92
CA LEU A 71 16.47 -1.69 -8.83
C LEU A 71 17.81 -1.53 -8.12
N LEU A 72 18.60 -2.63 -8.08
CA LEU A 72 19.82 -2.69 -7.27
C LEU A 72 21.00 -1.93 -7.90
N ASP A 73 20.93 -1.66 -9.20
CA ASP A 73 21.94 -0.91 -9.95
C ASP A 73 21.70 0.61 -9.92
N ASP A 74 20.59 1.06 -9.35
CA ASP A 74 20.28 2.48 -9.18
C ASP A 74 21.10 3.10 -8.03
N ASP A 75 21.25 4.42 -8.04
CA ASP A 75 21.91 5.18 -6.96
C ASP A 75 21.00 6.32 -6.45
N PRO A 76 20.39 6.20 -5.28
CA PRO A 76 20.40 5.05 -4.37
C PRO A 76 19.62 3.85 -4.93
N PRO A 77 19.97 2.61 -4.53
CA PRO A 77 19.24 1.43 -4.97
C PRO A 77 17.80 1.43 -4.45
N VAL A 78 16.92 0.75 -5.17
CA VAL A 78 15.53 0.54 -4.73
C VAL A 78 15.35 -0.91 -4.33
N VAL A 79 14.81 -1.12 -3.13
CA VAL A 79 14.44 -2.43 -2.61
C VAL A 79 12.97 -2.44 -2.15
N ARG A 80 12.41 -3.60 -1.95
CA ARG A 80 11.02 -3.74 -1.48
C ARG A 80 10.89 -3.36 -0.01
N GLY A 81 9.70 -2.89 0.38
CA GLY A 81 9.36 -2.58 1.78
C GLY A 81 9.47 -3.81 2.67
N ILE A 82 8.94 -4.94 2.23
CA ILE A 82 9.18 -6.25 2.82
C ILE A 82 10.28 -6.93 2.02
N GLU A 83 11.40 -7.22 2.69
CA GLU A 83 12.57 -7.80 2.06
C GLU A 83 12.36 -9.24 1.63
N GLY A 84 12.85 -9.57 0.45
CA GLY A 84 12.97 -10.95 -0.02
C GLY A 84 11.64 -11.62 -0.37
N ILE A 85 10.63 -10.86 -0.76
CA ILE A 85 9.36 -11.40 -1.26
C ILE A 85 9.24 -11.27 -2.77
N PRO A 86 8.56 -12.21 -3.47
CA PRO A 86 8.31 -12.12 -4.90
C PRO A 86 7.43 -10.91 -5.26
N GLN A 87 7.65 -10.37 -6.46
CA GLN A 87 6.81 -9.35 -7.06
C GLN A 87 5.84 -9.98 -8.04
N GLY A 88 4.54 -9.77 -7.82
CA GLY A 88 3.50 -10.24 -8.70
C GLY A 88 3.16 -9.28 -9.85
N ASN A 89 2.40 -9.82 -10.78
CA ASN A 89 1.87 -9.12 -11.94
C ASN A 89 0.43 -9.61 -12.22
N LEU A 90 -0.12 -9.32 -13.39
CA LEU A 90 -1.48 -9.74 -13.74
C LEU A 90 -1.61 -11.25 -14.04
N ASP A 91 -0.50 -11.94 -14.34
CA ASP A 91 -0.50 -13.37 -14.65
C ASP A 91 -0.34 -14.21 -13.36
N GLN A 92 0.44 -13.72 -12.41
CA GLN A 92 0.67 -14.37 -11.12
C GLN A 92 0.84 -13.32 -10.01
N TRP A 93 0.00 -13.39 -8.98
CA TRP A 93 0.03 -12.47 -7.82
C TRP A 93 -0.01 -13.18 -6.46
N GLU A 94 -0.13 -14.49 -6.45
CA GLU A 94 -0.10 -15.34 -5.27
C GLU A 94 1.11 -16.27 -5.33
N PHE A 95 1.90 -16.32 -4.25
CA PHE A 95 3.13 -17.10 -4.15
C PHE A 95 3.14 -17.86 -2.83
N GLY A 96 3.03 -19.18 -2.90
CA GLY A 96 3.26 -20.03 -1.73
C GLY A 96 4.74 -20.05 -1.32
N PRO A 97 5.07 -20.59 -0.13
CA PRO A 97 6.46 -20.66 0.33
C PRO A 97 7.38 -21.49 -0.59
N ASP A 98 6.82 -22.46 -1.29
CA ASP A 98 7.55 -23.36 -2.20
C ASP A 98 7.53 -22.89 -3.66
N ASP A 99 6.95 -21.72 -3.94
CA ASP A 99 6.86 -21.22 -5.31
C ASP A 99 8.25 -20.89 -5.86
N PRO A 100 8.59 -21.31 -7.10
CA PRO A 100 9.89 -21.02 -7.72
C PRO A 100 10.16 -19.53 -7.96
N ALA A 101 9.18 -18.66 -7.81
CA ALA A 101 9.37 -17.22 -7.87
C ALA A 101 10.34 -16.72 -6.79
N TRP A 102 10.41 -17.39 -5.64
CA TRP A 102 11.36 -17.05 -4.58
C TRP A 102 12.82 -17.20 -5.01
N ASP A 103 13.09 -18.16 -5.86
CA ASP A 103 14.45 -18.47 -6.31
C ASP A 103 14.89 -17.56 -7.48
N ARG A 104 13.98 -16.75 -7.99
CA ARG A 104 14.22 -15.78 -9.07
C ARG A 104 14.48 -14.36 -8.59
N LEU A 105 14.49 -14.14 -7.27
CA LEU A 105 14.84 -12.83 -6.73
C LEU A 105 16.31 -12.49 -7.04
N PRO A 106 16.66 -11.18 -7.07
CA PRO A 106 18.02 -10.77 -7.34
C PRO A 106 19.03 -11.39 -6.35
N PRO A 107 20.23 -11.77 -6.82
CA PRO A 107 21.28 -12.27 -5.95
C PRO A 107 21.60 -11.29 -4.82
N GLY A 108 21.81 -11.83 -3.62
CA GLY A 108 22.12 -11.02 -2.42
C GLY A 108 20.90 -10.56 -1.64
N ILE A 109 19.69 -10.70 -2.16
CA ILE A 109 18.47 -10.46 -1.39
C ILE A 109 18.17 -11.70 -0.53
N PRO A 110 18.01 -11.56 0.81
CA PRO A 110 17.65 -12.67 1.68
C PRO A 110 16.24 -13.21 1.35
N THR A 111 16.13 -14.52 1.17
CA THR A 111 14.86 -15.22 0.86
C THR A 111 14.66 -16.46 1.71
N GLY A 112 15.42 -16.58 2.81
CA GLY A 112 15.43 -17.78 3.65
C GLY A 112 14.13 -18.03 4.39
N ASN A 113 13.43 -16.97 4.77
CA ASN A 113 12.13 -17.05 5.42
C ASN A 113 11.02 -16.75 4.41
N ARG A 114 10.09 -17.68 4.27
CA ARG A 114 9.03 -17.62 3.26
C ARG A 114 7.66 -17.78 3.90
N ARG A 115 6.69 -17.03 3.42
CA ARG A 115 5.26 -17.16 3.76
C ARG A 115 4.45 -17.04 2.48
N THR A 116 3.16 -17.32 2.54
CA THR A 116 2.28 -17.01 1.42
C THR A 116 2.27 -15.50 1.19
N VAL A 117 2.60 -15.08 -0.03
CA VAL A 117 2.64 -13.68 -0.44
C VAL A 117 1.56 -13.42 -1.48
N VAL A 118 0.85 -12.31 -1.31
CA VAL A 118 -0.06 -11.74 -2.30
C VAL A 118 0.47 -10.38 -2.67
N SER A 119 0.95 -10.21 -3.91
CA SER A 119 1.59 -8.98 -4.39
C SER A 119 1.20 -8.74 -5.83
N CYS A 120 0.68 -7.55 -6.15
CA CYS A 120 0.35 -7.18 -7.53
C CYS A 120 0.44 -5.67 -7.72
N TYR A 121 1.10 -5.23 -8.78
CA TYR A 121 1.19 -3.82 -9.14
C TYR A 121 -0.13 -3.23 -9.67
N SER A 122 -1.12 -4.05 -10.01
CA SER A 122 -2.38 -3.59 -10.60
C SER A 122 -3.59 -4.39 -10.12
N TRP A 123 -4.04 -4.13 -8.91
CA TRP A 123 -5.28 -4.72 -8.38
C TRP A 123 -6.52 -4.45 -9.24
N PRO A 124 -6.67 -3.27 -9.88
CA PRO A 124 -7.76 -3.06 -10.85
C PRO A 124 -7.73 -4.02 -12.05
N GLY A 125 -6.54 -4.49 -12.44
CA GLY A 125 -6.42 -5.51 -13.49
C GLY A 125 -6.84 -6.90 -13.03
N VAL A 126 -6.58 -7.25 -11.76
CA VAL A 126 -6.94 -8.55 -11.15
C VAL A 126 -8.42 -8.63 -10.83
N ARG A 127 -9.02 -7.54 -10.32
CA ARG A 127 -10.42 -7.47 -9.88
C ARG A 127 -11.10 -6.21 -10.41
N PRO A 128 -11.27 -6.08 -11.74
CA PRO A 128 -11.73 -4.83 -12.36
C PRO A 128 -13.12 -4.41 -11.91
N GLU A 129 -14.07 -5.33 -11.81
CA GLU A 129 -15.44 -5.01 -11.40
C GLU A 129 -15.51 -4.47 -9.97
N ALA A 130 -14.89 -5.19 -9.01
CA ALA A 130 -14.90 -4.79 -7.61
C ALA A 130 -14.14 -3.46 -7.40
N CYS A 131 -13.02 -3.24 -8.11
CA CYS A 131 -12.29 -1.99 -8.05
C CYS A 131 -13.08 -0.84 -8.65
N MET A 132 -13.76 -1.04 -9.78
CA MET A 132 -14.57 0.01 -10.40
C MET A 132 -15.81 0.34 -9.57
N GLU A 133 -16.42 -0.61 -8.89
CA GLU A 133 -17.49 -0.35 -7.94
C GLU A 133 -17.01 0.51 -6.76
N ALA A 134 -15.88 0.13 -6.16
CA ALA A 134 -15.27 0.88 -5.05
C ALA A 134 -14.87 2.29 -5.47
N TYR A 135 -14.15 2.44 -6.59
CA TYR A 135 -13.75 3.74 -7.12
C TYR A 135 -14.96 4.58 -7.55
N GLY A 136 -15.94 3.96 -8.22
CA GLY A 136 -17.17 4.64 -8.63
C GLY A 136 -17.92 5.23 -7.45
N SER A 137 -18.04 4.51 -6.35
CA SER A 137 -18.68 5.00 -5.13
C SER A 137 -17.98 6.23 -4.53
N GLN A 138 -16.66 6.28 -4.61
CA GLN A 138 -15.83 7.39 -4.08
C GLN A 138 -15.76 8.57 -5.04
N VAL A 139 -15.64 8.33 -6.34
CA VAL A 139 -15.45 9.38 -7.36
C VAL A 139 -16.78 10.02 -7.76
N THR A 140 -17.89 9.29 -7.76
CA THR A 140 -19.21 9.80 -8.18
C THR A 140 -19.62 11.09 -7.43
N PRO A 141 -19.49 11.21 -6.10
CA PRO A 141 -19.82 12.46 -5.41
C PRO A 141 -18.96 13.64 -5.85
N LEU A 142 -17.70 13.41 -6.17
CA LEU A 142 -16.77 14.43 -6.68
C LEU A 142 -17.18 14.88 -8.09
N LEU A 143 -17.48 13.95 -8.98
CA LEU A 143 -17.96 14.26 -10.34
C LEU A 143 -19.29 15.01 -10.32
N LYS A 144 -20.25 14.58 -9.49
CA LYS A 144 -21.53 15.30 -9.33
C LYS A 144 -21.29 16.73 -8.84
N THR A 145 -20.38 16.94 -7.91
CA THR A 145 -20.02 18.27 -7.41
C THR A 145 -19.40 19.10 -8.52
N LEU A 146 -18.46 18.53 -9.30
CA LEU A 146 -17.81 19.20 -10.41
C LEU A 146 -18.84 19.68 -11.46
N ILE A 147 -19.77 18.82 -11.82
CA ILE A 147 -20.84 19.14 -12.78
C ILE A 147 -21.76 20.21 -12.22
N TRP A 148 -22.18 20.08 -10.96
CA TRP A 148 -23.07 21.04 -10.28
C TRP A 148 -22.53 22.47 -10.28
N TYR A 149 -21.22 22.63 -10.05
CA TYR A 149 -20.56 23.93 -10.05
C TYR A 149 -20.11 24.40 -11.42
N GLY A 150 -20.33 23.63 -12.48
CA GLY A 150 -19.94 24.04 -13.86
C GLY A 150 -18.43 23.92 -14.13
N GLY A 151 -17.70 23.16 -13.32
CA GLY A 151 -16.28 22.88 -13.51
C GLY A 151 -15.39 23.41 -12.39
N LEU A 152 -14.09 23.07 -12.45
CA LEU A 152 -13.07 23.44 -11.46
C LEU A 152 -12.94 24.97 -11.23
N PRO A 153 -13.08 25.87 -12.24
CA PRO A 153 -12.96 27.30 -12.01
C PRO A 153 -13.93 27.87 -10.99
N ALA A 154 -15.11 27.26 -10.84
CA ALA A 154 -16.13 27.68 -9.85
C ALA A 154 -15.97 27.05 -8.47
N ILE A 155 -14.99 26.15 -8.29
CA ILE A 155 -14.73 25.45 -7.03
C ILE A 155 -13.61 26.17 -6.27
N GLY A 156 -13.86 26.47 -5.01
CA GLY A 156 -12.93 27.14 -4.11
C GLY A 156 -12.99 26.57 -2.70
N PRO A 157 -12.24 27.14 -1.74
CA PRO A 157 -12.13 26.61 -0.36
C PRO A 157 -13.44 26.64 0.42
N GLY A 158 -14.34 27.56 0.11
CA GLY A 158 -15.60 27.81 0.82
C GLY A 158 -16.81 26.98 0.35
N VAL A 159 -16.65 26.10 -0.64
CA VAL A 159 -17.74 25.28 -1.18
C VAL A 159 -18.00 24.01 -0.32
N SER A 160 -18.84 23.09 -0.80
CA SER A 160 -19.19 21.85 -0.12
C SER A 160 -17.97 21.00 0.28
N PHE A 161 -18.19 19.97 1.11
CA PHE A 161 -17.14 19.03 1.52
C PHE A 161 -16.40 18.43 0.29
N HIS A 162 -17.14 17.94 -0.70
CA HIS A 162 -16.54 17.39 -1.92
C HIS A 162 -15.87 18.45 -2.78
N GLY A 163 -16.42 19.67 -2.80
CA GLY A 163 -15.79 20.82 -3.46
C GLY A 163 -14.44 21.18 -2.86
N ARG A 164 -14.32 21.18 -1.53
CA ARG A 164 -13.02 21.38 -0.86
C ARG A 164 -12.01 20.27 -1.19
N ALA A 165 -12.47 19.03 -1.31
CA ALA A 165 -11.60 17.93 -1.72
C ALA A 165 -11.07 18.14 -3.15
N LEU A 166 -11.94 18.51 -4.08
CA LEU A 166 -11.55 18.86 -5.45
C LEU A 166 -10.61 20.07 -5.50
N TRP A 167 -10.89 21.11 -4.70
CA TRP A 167 -10.04 22.28 -4.60
C TRP A 167 -8.63 21.92 -4.13
N ARG A 168 -8.51 21.18 -3.01
CA ARG A 168 -7.20 20.76 -2.47
C ARG A 168 -6.43 19.83 -3.39
N GLY A 169 -7.10 19.02 -4.19
CA GLY A 169 -6.49 18.17 -5.20
C GLY A 169 -6.18 18.87 -6.54
N SER A 170 -6.53 20.15 -6.67
CA SER A 170 -6.34 20.90 -7.91
C SER A 170 -4.97 21.58 -7.99
N LEU A 171 -4.44 21.72 -9.20
CA LEU A 171 -3.21 22.48 -9.47
C LEU A 171 -3.34 23.93 -9.01
N ARG A 172 -4.54 24.49 -9.08
CA ARG A 172 -4.85 25.86 -8.66
C ARG A 172 -4.58 26.06 -7.18
N HIS A 173 -4.97 25.12 -6.31
CA HIS A 173 -4.65 25.17 -4.88
C HIS A 173 -3.13 25.18 -4.65
N TRP A 174 -2.37 24.38 -5.40
CA TRP A 174 -0.91 24.36 -5.31
C TRP A 174 -0.26 25.68 -5.71
N LEU A 175 -0.84 26.40 -6.68
CA LEU A 175 -0.31 27.69 -7.15
C LEU A 175 -0.72 28.86 -6.27
N GLU A 176 -1.95 28.84 -5.74
CA GLU A 176 -2.51 29.96 -4.97
C GLU A 176 -2.25 29.81 -3.46
N GLY A 177 -1.93 28.62 -2.98
CA GLY A 177 -1.73 28.30 -1.56
C GLY A 177 -3.02 28.38 -0.72
N ASP A 178 -2.91 28.11 0.59
CA ASP A 178 -4.01 28.28 1.56
C ASP A 178 -4.27 29.77 1.90
N SER A 179 -3.89 30.70 1.07
CA SER A 179 -3.97 32.15 1.30
C SER A 179 -5.40 32.70 1.39
N ALA A 180 -6.41 31.84 1.45
CA ALA A 180 -7.83 32.17 1.51
C ALA A 180 -8.55 31.47 2.68
N ALA A 181 -7.87 31.22 3.81
CA ALA A 181 -8.48 30.71 5.03
C ALA A 181 -8.57 31.82 6.10
#